data_5a392fcbbdd5582aac3e6c71919718c8
#
_entry.id   5a392fcbbdd5582aac3e6c71919718c8
#
_cell.length_a   1.000
_cell.length_b   1.000
_cell.length_c   1.000
_cell.angle_alpha   90.00
_cell.angle_beta   90.00
_cell.angle_gamma   90.00
#
_symmetry.space_group_name_H-M   'P 1'
#
loop_
_entity.id
_entity.type
_entity.pdbx_description
1 polymer ?
#
loop_
_entity_poly.entity_id
_entity_poly.type
_entity_poly.pdbx_seq_one_letter_code
_entity_poly.pdbx_strand_id
1 'polypeptide(L)'
;MMNVLVTGGAGYIGSHVVEELQKNGFTPIVYDNLSTGHAAAVPEEVQLVEGDIHDVAFLKHIMARFEIDAVIHFAASSLVGESMENPSKYYFNNVEGSLHLLEAMKGAVVDYIVFSSTAAVYGEPESVPIKEDSCLKPTNVYGRTKLMIEKMLADYDMAYEMRYVALRYFNAAGASPSRDIGEDHDPESHLIPLVLKTAQGVRRQVAIYGTDYATADGTCVRDYVHVCDLATAHVLALKHLLAGGASRVYNLGSENGFSVREIIDAAKKITGIDFTVVEESRRSGDPAVLIASSEKIRDELGWVPKCSTVNEVISTAWKWHKGHPQGYEG
;
A
#
# COMPACT_ATOMS: atom_id res chain seq x y z
N MET A 1 24.50 2.82 -11.35
CA MET A 1 23.31 2.17 -10.76
C MET A 1 22.50 3.32 -10.18
N MET A 2 21.18 3.38 -10.39
CA MET A 2 20.36 4.51 -9.91
C MET A 2 19.97 4.29 -8.46
N ASN A 3 20.11 5.34 -7.66
CA ASN A 3 19.82 5.33 -6.23
C ASN A 3 18.40 5.82 -5.97
N VAL A 4 17.59 5.02 -5.27
CA VAL A 4 16.18 5.30 -5.04
C VAL A 4 15.90 5.41 -3.54
N LEU A 5 15.46 6.57 -3.09
CA LEU A 5 15.03 6.76 -1.71
C LEU A 5 13.62 6.19 -1.53
N VAL A 6 13.47 5.24 -0.61
CA VAL A 6 12.19 4.62 -0.28
C VAL A 6 11.77 5.09 1.10
N THR A 7 10.91 6.12 1.18
CA THR A 7 10.38 6.58 2.46
C THR A 7 9.24 5.67 2.92
N GLY A 8 9.26 5.22 4.17
CA GLY A 8 8.38 4.16 4.65
C GLY A 8 8.80 2.77 4.14
N GLY A 9 10.10 2.62 3.78
CA GLY A 9 10.62 1.39 3.19
C GLY A 9 10.78 0.21 4.16
N ALA A 10 10.66 0.44 5.46
CA ALA A 10 10.61 -0.59 6.50
C ALA A 10 9.18 -1.08 6.79
N GLY A 11 8.16 -0.48 6.16
CA GLY A 11 6.77 -0.91 6.25
C GLY A 11 6.45 -2.08 5.31
N TYR A 12 5.22 -2.60 5.41
CA TYR A 12 4.77 -3.78 4.66
C TYR A 12 4.99 -3.66 3.15
N ILE A 13 4.39 -2.67 2.48
CA ILE A 13 4.52 -2.54 1.02
C ILE A 13 5.92 -2.06 0.65
N GLY A 14 6.49 -1.12 1.44
CA GLY A 14 7.81 -0.56 1.20
C GLY A 14 8.92 -1.61 1.15
N SER A 15 8.93 -2.57 2.07
CA SER A 15 9.94 -3.64 2.12
C SER A 15 9.90 -4.56 0.88
N HIS A 16 8.70 -4.86 0.38
CA HIS A 16 8.53 -5.64 -0.86
C HIS A 16 8.99 -4.84 -2.10
N VAL A 17 8.78 -3.51 -2.10
CA VAL A 17 9.29 -2.66 -3.18
C VAL A 17 10.82 -2.55 -3.11
N VAL A 18 11.42 -2.49 -1.93
CA VAL A 18 12.88 -2.54 -1.74
C VAL A 18 13.45 -3.84 -2.36
N GLU A 19 12.83 -4.99 -2.10
CA GLU A 19 13.22 -6.27 -2.71
C GLU A 19 13.11 -6.21 -4.24
N GLU A 20 12.03 -5.68 -4.77
CA GLU A 20 11.78 -5.61 -6.21
C GLU A 20 12.72 -4.63 -6.92
N LEU A 21 13.07 -3.51 -6.28
CA LEU A 21 14.08 -2.56 -6.77
C LEU A 21 15.45 -3.23 -6.94
N GLN A 22 15.91 -3.99 -5.94
CA GLN A 22 17.17 -4.75 -6.02
C GLN A 22 17.15 -5.74 -7.19
N LYS A 23 16.07 -6.52 -7.36
CA LYS A 23 15.90 -7.45 -8.49
C LYS A 23 15.97 -6.78 -9.85
N ASN A 24 15.62 -5.50 -9.91
CA ASN A 24 15.63 -4.70 -11.13
C ASN A 24 16.88 -3.84 -11.31
N GLY A 25 17.93 -4.03 -10.50
CA GLY A 25 19.22 -3.36 -10.63
C GLY A 25 19.28 -1.93 -10.12
N PHE A 26 18.31 -1.51 -9.29
CA PHE A 26 18.36 -0.24 -8.55
C PHE A 26 19.07 -0.43 -7.20
N THR A 27 19.55 0.67 -6.64
CA THR A 27 20.10 0.73 -5.29
C THR A 27 19.08 1.41 -4.37
N PRO A 28 18.25 0.68 -3.62
CA PRO A 28 17.32 1.28 -2.68
C PRO A 28 18.06 1.80 -1.44
N ILE A 29 17.68 2.97 -0.96
CA ILE A 29 18.01 3.54 0.34
C ILE A 29 16.71 3.70 1.10
N VAL A 30 16.54 2.99 2.20
CA VAL A 30 15.34 3.07 3.05
C VAL A 30 15.47 4.25 3.99
N TYR A 31 14.42 5.08 4.05
CA TYR A 31 14.26 6.17 5.00
C TYR A 31 12.96 5.97 5.77
N ASP A 32 13.05 5.68 7.06
CA ASP A 32 11.91 5.30 7.89
C ASP A 32 12.13 5.76 9.32
N ASN A 33 11.07 6.19 10.01
CA ASN A 33 11.17 6.56 11.42
C ASN A 33 10.84 5.39 12.36
N LEU A 34 10.56 4.20 11.78
CA LEU A 34 10.26 2.95 12.47
C LEU A 34 9.06 3.04 13.43
N SER A 35 8.16 4.01 13.22
CA SER A 35 6.96 4.16 14.07
C SER A 35 5.93 3.03 13.87
N THR A 36 5.91 2.45 12.68
CA THR A 36 5.06 1.30 12.30
C THR A 36 5.80 0.33 11.39
N GLY A 37 6.97 0.71 10.90
CA GLY A 37 7.86 -0.14 10.12
C GLY A 37 8.83 -0.92 11.02
N HIS A 38 9.39 -1.99 10.48
CA HIS A 38 10.27 -2.90 11.20
C HIS A 38 11.65 -2.92 10.54
N ALA A 39 12.72 -2.62 11.29
CA ALA A 39 14.08 -2.69 10.76
C ALA A 39 14.42 -4.08 10.21
N ALA A 40 13.86 -5.14 10.81
CA ALA A 40 14.02 -6.53 10.35
C ALA A 40 13.38 -6.82 8.98
N ALA A 41 12.46 -5.97 8.49
CA ALA A 41 11.89 -6.08 7.15
C ALA A 41 12.84 -5.56 6.06
N VAL A 42 13.90 -4.82 6.45
CA VAL A 42 14.89 -4.26 5.51
C VAL A 42 16.06 -5.24 5.39
N PRO A 43 16.45 -5.64 4.15
CA PRO A 43 17.60 -6.51 3.94
C PRO A 43 18.90 -5.93 4.52
N GLU A 44 19.75 -6.76 5.12
CA GLU A 44 21.03 -6.33 5.73
C GLU A 44 21.94 -5.58 4.75
N GLU A 45 21.88 -5.93 3.47
CA GLU A 45 22.65 -5.28 2.41
C GLU A 45 22.10 -3.94 1.95
N VAL A 46 20.90 -3.55 2.40
CA VAL A 46 20.23 -2.28 2.05
C VAL A 46 20.49 -1.25 3.14
N GLN A 47 20.88 -0.06 2.73
CA GLN A 47 21.07 1.04 3.67
C GLN A 47 19.73 1.47 4.27
N LEU A 48 19.56 1.25 5.58
CA LEU A 48 18.50 1.84 6.38
C LEU A 48 19.01 3.13 7.04
N VAL A 49 18.25 4.21 6.85
CA VAL A 49 18.45 5.50 7.51
C VAL A 49 17.21 5.77 8.36
N GLU A 50 17.39 5.77 9.67
CA GLU A 50 16.31 6.15 10.60
C GLU A 50 16.13 7.67 10.57
N GLY A 51 14.93 8.14 10.25
CA GLY A 51 14.63 9.57 10.15
C GLY A 51 13.17 9.86 9.86
N ASP A 52 12.75 11.07 10.17
CA ASP A 52 11.37 11.53 10.01
C ASP A 52 11.23 12.43 8.78
N ILE A 53 10.14 12.26 8.00
CA ILE A 53 9.87 13.07 6.80
C ILE A 53 9.64 14.56 7.11
N HIS A 54 9.45 14.93 8.37
CA HIS A 54 9.36 16.32 8.79
C HIS A 54 10.72 17.01 8.92
N ASP A 55 11.83 16.26 8.96
CA ASP A 55 13.19 16.83 8.99
C ASP A 55 13.70 17.11 7.56
N VAL A 56 13.28 18.25 7.02
CA VAL A 56 13.67 18.70 5.66
C VAL A 56 15.19 18.82 5.51
N ALA A 57 15.91 19.26 6.56
CA ALA A 57 17.34 19.45 6.49
C ALA A 57 18.06 18.10 6.41
N PHE A 58 17.63 17.12 7.21
CA PHE A 58 18.17 15.77 7.17
C PHE A 58 17.82 15.05 5.87
N LEU A 59 16.58 15.16 5.37
CA LEU A 59 16.20 14.63 4.06
C LEU A 59 17.10 15.15 2.94
N LYS A 60 17.35 16.47 2.87
CA LYS A 60 18.27 17.07 1.89
C LYS A 60 19.69 16.53 2.02
N HIS A 61 20.18 16.37 3.26
CA HIS A 61 21.49 15.81 3.52
C HIS A 61 21.57 14.35 3.00
N ILE A 62 20.55 13.53 3.28
CA ILE A 62 20.50 12.13 2.84
C ILE A 62 20.42 12.05 1.31
N MET A 63 19.57 12.87 0.66
CA MET A 63 19.47 12.89 -0.80
C MET A 63 20.82 13.25 -1.46
N ALA A 64 21.52 14.24 -0.91
CA ALA A 64 22.84 14.62 -1.41
C ALA A 64 23.91 13.56 -1.11
N ARG A 65 23.92 13.00 0.11
CA ARG A 65 24.91 12.00 0.54
C ARG A 65 24.88 10.73 -0.30
N PHE A 66 23.67 10.27 -0.65
CA PHE A 66 23.46 9.04 -1.39
C PHE A 66 23.19 9.29 -2.89
N GLU A 67 23.36 10.53 -3.37
CA GLU A 67 23.15 10.89 -4.79
C GLU A 67 21.81 10.31 -5.30
N ILE A 68 20.71 10.66 -4.62
CA ILE A 68 19.37 10.10 -4.92
C ILE A 68 18.87 10.60 -6.27
N ASP A 69 18.48 9.65 -7.14
CA ASP A 69 17.94 9.92 -8.47
C ASP A 69 16.41 10.04 -8.47
N ALA A 70 15.75 9.33 -7.58
CA ALA A 70 14.28 9.28 -7.51
C ALA A 70 13.78 8.88 -6.10
N VAL A 71 12.51 9.14 -5.82
CA VAL A 71 11.83 8.79 -4.57
C VAL A 71 10.66 7.84 -4.83
N ILE A 72 10.47 6.85 -3.94
CA ILE A 72 9.20 6.13 -3.81
C ILE A 72 8.67 6.40 -2.40
N HIS A 73 7.46 6.95 -2.32
CA HIS A 73 6.92 7.50 -1.07
C HIS A 73 5.78 6.64 -0.52
N PHE A 74 6.07 5.91 0.58
CA PHE A 74 5.10 5.13 1.36
C PHE A 74 4.83 5.72 2.74
N ALA A 75 5.74 6.50 3.31
CA ALA A 75 5.62 7.01 4.67
C ALA A 75 4.31 7.77 4.88
N ALA A 76 3.36 7.16 5.59
CA ALA A 76 2.04 7.73 5.87
C ALA A 76 1.35 6.96 7.00
N SER A 77 0.49 7.64 7.76
CA SER A 77 -0.53 6.99 8.59
C SER A 77 -1.66 6.47 7.68
N SER A 78 -2.10 5.21 7.85
CA SER A 78 -2.97 4.51 6.89
C SER A 78 -4.27 3.94 7.48
N LEU A 79 -4.47 4.00 8.80
CA LEU A 79 -5.64 3.42 9.46
C LEU A 79 -6.88 4.33 9.25
N VAL A 80 -7.82 3.86 8.41
CA VAL A 80 -9.03 4.62 8.06
C VAL A 80 -9.85 4.99 9.28
N GLY A 81 -10.08 4.06 10.22
CA GLY A 81 -10.82 4.30 11.45
C GLY A 81 -10.17 5.39 12.32
N GLU A 82 -8.87 5.24 12.61
CA GLU A 82 -8.10 6.22 13.37
C GLU A 82 -8.13 7.62 12.72
N SER A 83 -8.14 7.67 11.38
CA SER A 83 -8.18 8.95 10.67
C SER A 83 -9.43 9.78 10.98
N MET A 84 -10.54 9.12 11.30
CA MET A 84 -11.80 9.78 11.66
C MET A 84 -11.81 10.23 13.13
N GLU A 85 -11.06 9.55 13.99
CA GLU A 85 -10.94 9.86 15.42
C GLU A 85 -9.85 10.89 15.70
N ASN A 86 -8.74 10.83 14.96
CA ASN A 86 -7.60 11.73 15.10
C ASN A 86 -7.18 12.36 13.76
N PRO A 87 -8.00 13.23 13.15
CA PRO A 87 -7.69 13.84 11.86
C PRO A 87 -6.40 14.66 11.86
N SER A 88 -6.07 15.29 12.99
CA SER A 88 -4.87 16.13 13.12
C SER A 88 -3.59 15.33 12.83
N LYS A 89 -3.47 14.12 13.38
CA LYS A 89 -2.35 13.21 13.11
C LYS A 89 -2.17 12.95 11.60
N TYR A 90 -3.28 12.73 10.89
CA TYR A 90 -3.26 12.42 9.44
C TYR A 90 -2.90 13.63 8.59
N TYR A 91 -3.42 14.82 8.88
CA TYR A 91 -3.02 16.02 8.15
C TYR A 91 -1.56 16.38 8.41
N PHE A 92 -1.13 16.33 9.66
CA PHE A 92 0.26 16.58 10.03
C PHE A 92 1.20 15.56 9.36
N ASN A 93 1.00 14.27 9.62
CA ASN A 93 1.92 13.25 9.12
C ASN A 93 1.87 13.10 7.59
N ASN A 94 0.67 13.00 7.00
CA ASN A 94 0.56 12.69 5.59
C ASN A 94 0.74 13.93 4.70
N VAL A 95 0.01 15.02 4.99
CA VAL A 95 0.02 16.20 4.10
C VAL A 95 1.26 17.06 4.35
N GLU A 96 1.51 17.46 5.59
CA GLU A 96 2.66 18.30 5.94
C GLU A 96 3.97 17.54 5.72
N GLY A 97 4.04 16.25 6.16
CA GLY A 97 5.22 15.42 5.92
C GLY A 97 5.53 15.23 4.43
N SER A 98 4.50 15.01 3.58
CA SER A 98 4.72 14.93 2.13
C SER A 98 5.15 16.28 1.52
N LEU A 99 4.62 17.41 2.03
CA LEU A 99 5.08 18.73 1.61
C LEU A 99 6.57 18.93 1.93
N HIS A 100 7.00 18.55 3.12
CA HIS A 100 8.40 18.61 3.53
C HIS A 100 9.30 17.74 2.66
N LEU A 101 8.83 16.53 2.30
CA LEU A 101 9.55 15.66 1.36
C LEU A 101 9.71 16.33 -0.01
N LEU A 102 8.64 16.91 -0.58
CA LEU A 102 8.69 17.63 -1.87
C LEU A 102 9.63 18.84 -1.82
N GLU A 103 9.64 19.60 -0.72
CA GLU A 103 10.59 20.72 -0.52
C GLU A 103 12.04 20.24 -0.37
N ALA A 104 12.25 19.06 0.23
CA ALA A 104 13.57 18.44 0.27
C ALA A 104 14.02 17.99 -1.11
N MET A 105 13.16 17.31 -1.88
CA MET A 105 13.41 16.88 -3.26
C MET A 105 13.75 18.06 -4.17
N LYS A 106 12.94 19.13 -4.14
CA LYS A 106 13.19 20.37 -4.88
C LYS A 106 14.57 20.96 -4.55
N GLY A 107 14.91 21.01 -3.26
CA GLY A 107 16.20 21.54 -2.81
C GLY A 107 17.41 20.67 -3.16
N ALA A 108 17.20 19.37 -3.39
CA ALA A 108 18.21 18.40 -3.79
C ALA A 108 18.24 18.13 -5.32
N VAL A 109 17.34 18.76 -6.08
CA VAL A 109 17.17 18.55 -7.54
C VAL A 109 16.85 17.10 -7.87
N VAL A 110 15.91 16.51 -7.12
CA VAL A 110 15.37 15.16 -7.34
C VAL A 110 13.98 15.31 -7.96
N ASP A 111 13.82 14.97 -9.24
CA ASP A 111 12.67 15.36 -10.04
C ASP A 111 11.66 14.22 -10.28
N TYR A 112 11.88 13.03 -9.73
CA TYR A 112 11.03 11.87 -9.96
C TYR A 112 10.49 11.28 -8.66
N ILE A 113 9.16 11.14 -8.59
CA ILE A 113 8.50 10.53 -7.42
C ILE A 113 7.41 9.54 -7.84
N VAL A 114 7.43 8.33 -7.26
CA VAL A 114 6.30 7.40 -7.28
C VAL A 114 5.60 7.46 -5.92
N PHE A 115 4.32 7.73 -5.94
CA PHE A 115 3.51 7.94 -4.74
C PHE A 115 2.53 6.79 -4.50
N SER A 116 2.59 6.21 -3.32
CA SER A 116 1.61 5.27 -2.80
C SER A 116 0.32 6.01 -2.44
N SER A 117 -0.62 6.09 -3.39
CA SER A 117 -1.95 6.63 -3.16
C SER A 117 -2.92 5.53 -2.71
N THR A 118 -4.21 5.76 -2.81
CA THR A 118 -5.25 4.84 -2.35
C THR A 118 -6.51 4.95 -3.19
N ALA A 119 -7.23 3.85 -3.35
CA ALA A 119 -8.58 3.87 -3.90
C ALA A 119 -9.62 4.55 -2.96
N ALA A 120 -9.28 4.79 -1.69
CA ALA A 120 -10.14 5.56 -0.77
C ALA A 120 -10.40 7.02 -1.24
N VAL A 121 -9.64 7.53 -2.22
CA VAL A 121 -9.89 8.83 -2.86
C VAL A 121 -11.22 8.89 -3.62
N TYR A 122 -11.75 7.74 -4.05
CA TYR A 122 -13.02 7.65 -4.77
C TYR A 122 -14.24 7.72 -3.85
N GLY A 123 -14.10 7.30 -2.58
CA GLY A 123 -15.23 7.19 -1.65
C GLY A 123 -16.20 6.07 -2.06
N GLU A 124 -17.48 6.43 -2.23
CA GLU A 124 -18.52 5.52 -2.71
C GLU A 124 -18.65 5.67 -4.24
N PRO A 125 -18.16 4.71 -5.03
CA PRO A 125 -18.19 4.81 -6.48
C PRO A 125 -19.62 4.60 -7.04
N GLU A 126 -19.94 5.36 -8.10
CA GLU A 126 -21.22 5.20 -8.81
C GLU A 126 -21.26 3.96 -9.71
N SER A 127 -20.09 3.44 -10.09
CA SER A 127 -19.95 2.27 -10.96
C SER A 127 -18.68 1.48 -10.62
N VAL A 128 -18.72 0.18 -10.89
CA VAL A 128 -17.57 -0.74 -10.78
C VAL A 128 -17.45 -1.53 -12.08
N PRO A 129 -16.23 -1.82 -12.56
CA PRO A 129 -14.93 -1.47 -11.94
C PRO A 129 -14.64 0.04 -12.00
N ILE A 130 -13.95 0.56 -10.96
CA ILE A 130 -13.64 1.98 -10.81
C ILE A 130 -12.49 2.33 -11.76
N LYS A 131 -12.66 3.37 -12.58
CA LYS A 131 -11.63 3.90 -13.48
C LYS A 131 -10.99 5.16 -12.90
N GLU A 132 -9.82 5.57 -13.43
CA GLU A 132 -9.06 6.73 -12.93
C GLU A 132 -9.79 8.07 -13.13
N ASP A 133 -10.70 8.17 -14.09
CA ASP A 133 -11.56 9.33 -14.36
C ASP A 133 -12.84 9.36 -13.50
N SER A 134 -13.06 8.35 -12.66
CA SER A 134 -14.18 8.34 -11.71
C SER A 134 -14.08 9.50 -10.72
N CYS A 135 -15.24 9.95 -10.22
CA CYS A 135 -15.33 11.08 -9.30
C CYS A 135 -14.50 10.84 -8.02
N LEU A 136 -13.72 11.83 -7.64
CA LEU A 136 -12.89 11.80 -6.44
C LEU A 136 -13.64 12.48 -5.28
N LYS A 137 -14.26 11.68 -4.41
CA LYS A 137 -15.06 12.14 -3.28
C LYS A 137 -14.79 11.30 -2.03
N PRO A 138 -13.60 11.41 -1.42
CA PRO A 138 -13.23 10.60 -0.27
C PRO A 138 -14.17 10.81 0.92
N THR A 139 -14.63 9.74 1.53
CA THR A 139 -15.55 9.74 2.68
C THR A 139 -14.84 9.81 4.03
N ASN A 140 -13.54 9.56 4.08
CA ASN A 140 -12.73 9.55 5.29
C ASN A 140 -11.51 10.50 5.20
N VAL A 141 -10.91 10.80 6.34
CA VAL A 141 -9.78 11.73 6.41
C VAL A 141 -8.54 11.17 5.73
N TYR A 142 -8.26 9.86 5.88
CA TYR A 142 -7.14 9.22 5.19
C TYR A 142 -7.21 9.43 3.67
N GLY A 143 -8.35 9.11 3.04
CA GLY A 143 -8.55 9.33 1.60
C GLY A 143 -8.42 10.80 1.21
N ARG A 144 -8.90 11.74 2.06
CA ARG A 144 -8.73 13.19 1.81
C ARG A 144 -7.26 13.59 1.81
N THR A 145 -6.46 13.12 2.78
CA THR A 145 -5.03 13.44 2.84
C THR A 145 -4.28 12.90 1.62
N LYS A 146 -4.57 11.68 1.18
CA LYS A 146 -3.96 11.12 -0.04
C LYS A 146 -4.35 11.90 -1.30
N LEU A 147 -5.62 12.30 -1.43
CA LEU A 147 -6.07 13.15 -2.54
C LEU A 147 -5.41 14.54 -2.51
N MET A 148 -5.18 15.13 -1.34
CA MET A 148 -4.45 16.40 -1.22
C MET A 148 -3.01 16.24 -1.70
N ILE A 149 -2.33 15.15 -1.36
CA ILE A 149 -0.97 14.89 -1.84
C ILE A 149 -0.94 14.72 -3.36
N GLU A 150 -1.90 14.02 -3.97
CA GLU A 150 -1.98 13.93 -5.45
C GLU A 150 -2.10 15.32 -6.11
N LYS A 151 -2.87 16.24 -5.50
CA LYS A 151 -2.98 17.62 -6.00
C LYS A 151 -1.67 18.39 -5.83
N MET A 152 -1.01 18.24 -4.68
CA MET A 152 0.32 18.85 -4.47
C MET A 152 1.33 18.35 -5.50
N LEU A 153 1.35 17.05 -5.80
CA LEU A 153 2.21 16.47 -6.84
C LEU A 153 1.95 17.09 -8.22
N ALA A 154 0.67 17.27 -8.59
CA ALA A 154 0.32 17.92 -9.84
C ALA A 154 0.76 19.40 -9.90
N ASP A 155 0.64 20.13 -8.78
CA ASP A 155 1.10 21.50 -8.68
C ASP A 155 2.65 21.59 -8.79
N TYR A 156 3.38 20.64 -8.17
CA TYR A 156 4.84 20.56 -8.25
C TYR A 156 5.35 20.15 -9.65
N ASP A 157 4.62 19.26 -10.34
CA ASP A 157 4.91 18.94 -11.75
C ASP A 157 4.77 20.19 -12.65
N MET A 158 3.67 20.92 -12.48
CA MET A 158 3.40 22.13 -13.26
C MET A 158 4.41 23.26 -12.97
N ALA A 159 4.79 23.45 -11.71
CA ALA A 159 5.62 24.57 -11.28
C ALA A 159 7.14 24.30 -11.40
N TYR A 160 7.55 23.06 -11.21
CA TYR A 160 8.97 22.69 -11.05
C TYR A 160 9.39 21.52 -11.94
N GLU A 161 8.50 21.02 -12.81
CA GLU A 161 8.74 19.83 -13.66
C GLU A 161 9.08 18.55 -12.87
N MET A 162 8.67 18.49 -11.60
CA MET A 162 8.83 17.32 -10.76
C MET A 162 7.81 16.24 -11.15
N ARG A 163 8.23 15.29 -11.96
CA ARG A 163 7.38 14.24 -12.52
C ARG A 163 6.96 13.22 -11.48
N TYR A 164 5.70 12.79 -11.56
CA TYR A 164 5.16 11.82 -10.60
C TYR A 164 4.32 10.72 -11.24
N VAL A 165 4.26 9.58 -10.57
CA VAL A 165 3.21 8.58 -10.77
C VAL A 165 2.54 8.30 -9.42
N ALA A 166 1.21 8.48 -9.36
CA ALA A 166 0.42 8.10 -8.21
C ALA A 166 -0.30 6.76 -8.48
N LEU A 167 -0.11 5.79 -7.58
CA LEU A 167 -0.69 4.46 -7.69
C LEU A 167 -1.82 4.31 -6.67
N ARG A 168 -3.06 4.14 -7.14
CA ARG A 168 -4.26 3.98 -6.33
C ARG A 168 -4.63 2.50 -6.25
N TYR A 169 -4.60 1.93 -5.04
CA TYR A 169 -4.97 0.53 -4.79
C TYR A 169 -5.83 0.39 -3.54
N PHE A 170 -6.54 -0.73 -3.42
CA PHE A 170 -7.40 -1.03 -2.30
C PHE A 170 -6.63 -1.78 -1.21
N ASN A 171 -6.70 -3.12 -1.23
CA ASN A 171 -6.14 -3.94 -0.17
C ASN A 171 -4.87 -4.62 -0.66
N ALA A 172 -3.73 -4.20 -0.15
CA ALA A 172 -2.51 -4.97 -0.26
C ALA A 172 -2.66 -6.27 0.54
N ALA A 173 -2.18 -7.38 0.00
CA ALA A 173 -2.31 -8.67 0.67
C ALA A 173 -1.20 -9.64 0.26
N GLY A 174 -1.01 -10.71 1.02
CA GLY A 174 0.02 -11.70 0.75
C GLY A 174 1.36 -11.39 1.42
N ALA A 175 2.39 -12.13 1.07
CA ALA A 175 3.75 -11.98 1.56
C ALA A 175 4.76 -12.40 0.50
N SER A 176 6.03 -12.03 0.66
CA SER A 176 7.07 -12.45 -0.28
C SER A 176 7.25 -13.98 -0.28
N PRO A 177 7.22 -14.64 -1.45
CA PRO A 177 7.55 -16.05 -1.54
C PRO A 177 9.07 -16.33 -1.44
N SER A 178 9.91 -15.32 -1.70
CA SER A 178 11.36 -15.41 -1.83
C SER A 178 12.13 -14.87 -0.61
N ARG A 179 11.52 -13.97 0.14
CA ARG A 179 12.09 -13.40 1.37
C ARG A 179 11.15 -13.59 2.55
N ASP A 180 11.69 -13.49 3.74
CA ASP A 180 10.94 -13.63 4.98
C ASP A 180 10.37 -12.29 5.44
N ILE A 181 9.56 -11.68 4.55
CA ILE A 181 8.86 -10.41 4.79
C ILE A 181 7.36 -10.55 4.52
N GLY A 182 6.56 -9.90 5.36
CA GLY A 182 5.10 -9.94 5.28
C GLY A 182 4.45 -8.80 6.05
N GLU A 183 3.14 -8.92 6.25
CA GLU A 183 2.33 -7.89 6.87
C GLU A 183 2.33 -8.02 8.40
N ASP A 184 2.81 -6.97 9.08
CA ASP A 184 2.79 -6.86 10.54
C ASP A 184 2.45 -5.42 10.94
N HIS A 185 1.23 -5.25 11.44
CA HIS A 185 0.72 -3.97 11.93
C HIS A 185 0.27 -4.09 13.40
N ASP A 186 0.52 -3.06 14.17
CA ASP A 186 -0.02 -2.90 15.51
C ASP A 186 -0.65 -1.50 15.67
N PRO A 187 -1.98 -1.41 15.85
CA PRO A 187 -2.98 -2.49 15.81
C PRO A 187 -3.25 -3.01 14.39
N GLU A 188 -3.51 -4.34 14.28
CA GLU A 188 -3.91 -4.94 13.02
C GLU A 188 -5.41 -4.72 12.75
N SER A 189 -5.73 -4.28 11.53
CA SER A 189 -7.10 -3.99 11.11
C SER A 189 -7.52 -4.64 9.77
N HIS A 190 -6.57 -5.21 9.03
CA HIS A 190 -6.84 -5.82 7.74
C HIS A 190 -7.40 -7.24 7.86
N LEU A 191 -8.33 -7.58 6.97
CA LEU A 191 -9.10 -8.82 7.05
C LEU A 191 -8.21 -10.07 7.05
N ILE A 192 -7.28 -10.17 6.08
CA ILE A 192 -6.48 -11.40 5.89
C ILE A 192 -5.60 -11.69 7.12
N PRO A 193 -4.80 -10.75 7.66
CA PRO A 193 -4.08 -10.98 8.90
C PRO A 193 -4.98 -11.34 10.08
N LEU A 194 -6.14 -10.67 10.23
CA LEU A 194 -7.09 -10.98 11.30
C LEU A 194 -7.64 -12.40 11.20
N VAL A 195 -7.96 -12.86 9.99
CA VAL A 195 -8.40 -14.24 9.72
C VAL A 195 -7.29 -15.23 10.06
N LEU A 196 -6.06 -14.97 9.63
CA LEU A 196 -4.91 -15.84 9.87
C LEU A 196 -4.50 -15.88 11.35
N LYS A 197 -4.52 -14.74 12.06
CA LYS A 197 -4.33 -14.67 13.52
C LYS A 197 -5.42 -15.45 14.27
N THR A 198 -6.65 -15.53 13.71
CA THR A 198 -7.72 -16.38 14.27
C THR A 198 -7.43 -17.85 14.04
N ALA A 199 -6.96 -18.23 12.85
CA ALA A 199 -6.53 -19.60 12.56
C ALA A 199 -5.36 -20.06 13.46
N GLN A 200 -4.44 -19.16 13.82
CA GLN A 200 -3.35 -19.42 14.77
C GLN A 200 -3.81 -19.55 16.24
N GLY A 201 -5.07 -19.20 16.54
CA GLY A 201 -5.57 -19.16 17.93
C GLY A 201 -5.15 -17.93 18.73
N VAL A 202 -4.46 -16.95 18.09
CA VAL A 202 -4.11 -15.66 18.72
C VAL A 202 -5.37 -14.82 18.96
N ARG A 203 -6.37 -14.93 18.06
CA ARG A 203 -7.69 -14.32 18.21
C ARG A 203 -8.76 -15.41 18.42
N ARG A 204 -9.78 -15.09 19.21
CA ARG A 204 -10.87 -16.02 19.52
C ARG A 204 -11.79 -16.26 18.31
N GLN A 205 -12.01 -15.22 17.49
CA GLN A 205 -12.98 -15.24 16.40
C GLN A 205 -12.68 -14.11 15.39
N VAL A 206 -13.18 -14.29 14.18
CA VAL A 206 -13.24 -13.23 13.14
C VAL A 206 -14.70 -12.86 12.90
N ALA A 207 -14.98 -11.58 12.62
CA ALA A 207 -16.33 -11.09 12.36
C ALA A 207 -16.54 -10.80 10.87
N ILE A 208 -17.72 -11.18 10.34
CA ILE A 208 -18.26 -10.74 9.06
C ILE A 208 -19.22 -9.60 9.35
N TYR A 209 -18.93 -8.40 8.85
CA TYR A 209 -19.76 -7.21 9.05
C TYR A 209 -20.76 -7.04 7.92
N GLY A 210 -21.99 -7.51 8.13
CA GLY A 210 -23.08 -7.54 7.17
C GLY A 210 -23.09 -8.77 6.26
N THR A 211 -24.24 -9.41 6.18
CA THR A 211 -24.49 -10.60 5.37
C THR A 211 -25.69 -10.43 4.44
N ASP A 212 -26.11 -9.18 4.26
CA ASP A 212 -27.30 -8.77 3.51
C ASP A 212 -26.97 -7.76 2.38
N TYR A 213 -25.68 -7.65 1.96
CA TYR A 213 -25.29 -6.86 0.82
C TYR A 213 -25.81 -7.45 -0.50
N ALA A 214 -26.00 -6.59 -1.51
CA ALA A 214 -26.40 -7.02 -2.86
C ALA A 214 -25.20 -7.64 -3.62
N THR A 215 -24.69 -8.76 -3.10
CA THR A 215 -23.57 -9.56 -3.61
C THR A 215 -23.98 -11.04 -3.64
N ALA A 216 -23.17 -11.89 -4.25
CA ALA A 216 -23.52 -13.31 -4.46
C ALA A 216 -23.74 -14.07 -3.15
N ASP A 217 -22.98 -13.78 -2.08
CA ASP A 217 -23.05 -14.44 -0.80
C ASP A 217 -23.51 -13.52 0.35
N GLY A 218 -23.92 -12.30 0.01
CA GLY A 218 -24.40 -11.29 0.94
C GLY A 218 -23.30 -10.54 1.69
N THR A 219 -22.01 -10.87 1.50
CA THR A 219 -20.89 -10.17 2.16
C THR A 219 -20.20 -9.18 1.22
N CYS A 220 -19.48 -8.19 1.76
CA CYS A 220 -18.76 -7.20 0.94
C CYS A 220 -17.75 -7.86 0.02
N VAL A 221 -17.61 -7.32 -1.20
CA VAL A 221 -16.57 -7.70 -2.16
C VAL A 221 -15.49 -6.61 -2.19
N ARG A 222 -14.24 -7.02 -2.07
CA ARG A 222 -13.07 -6.12 -2.10
C ARG A 222 -12.03 -6.62 -3.09
N ASP A 223 -11.29 -5.67 -3.64
CA ASP A 223 -10.15 -5.95 -4.51
C ASP A 223 -8.90 -6.14 -3.64
N TYR A 224 -8.28 -7.30 -3.76
CA TYR A 224 -7.03 -7.64 -3.10
C TYR A 224 -5.93 -7.76 -4.14
N VAL A 225 -4.89 -6.96 -3.98
CA VAL A 225 -3.72 -6.99 -4.85
C VAL A 225 -2.55 -7.57 -4.08
N HIS A 226 -1.92 -8.60 -4.65
CA HIS A 226 -0.77 -9.20 -4.00
C HIS A 226 0.37 -8.19 -3.86
N VAL A 227 0.99 -8.12 -2.70
CA VAL A 227 2.00 -7.11 -2.38
C VAL A 227 3.21 -7.15 -3.34
N CYS A 228 3.57 -8.33 -3.86
CA CYS A 228 4.61 -8.45 -4.90
C CYS A 228 4.18 -7.85 -6.24
N ASP A 229 2.88 -7.94 -6.60
CA ASP A 229 2.36 -7.28 -7.80
C ASP A 229 2.30 -5.77 -7.63
N LEU A 230 1.98 -5.27 -6.41
CA LEU A 230 2.15 -3.85 -6.10
C LEU A 230 3.61 -3.41 -6.24
N ALA A 231 4.55 -4.20 -5.75
CA ALA A 231 5.97 -3.89 -5.88
C ALA A 231 6.41 -3.78 -7.35
N THR A 232 5.96 -4.71 -8.21
CA THR A 232 6.26 -4.63 -9.65
C THR A 232 5.66 -3.39 -10.31
N ALA A 233 4.44 -2.97 -9.91
CA ALA A 233 3.81 -1.75 -10.41
C ALA A 233 4.61 -0.49 -10.05
N HIS A 234 5.12 -0.39 -8.82
CA HIS A 234 5.95 0.74 -8.38
C HIS A 234 7.26 0.83 -9.18
N VAL A 235 7.90 -0.31 -9.45
CA VAL A 235 9.14 -0.34 -10.26
C VAL A 235 8.86 0.00 -11.72
N LEU A 236 7.74 -0.45 -12.30
CA LEU A 236 7.34 -0.06 -13.67
C LEU A 236 7.03 1.44 -13.76
N ALA A 237 6.33 1.99 -12.75
CA ALA A 237 6.06 3.43 -12.66
C ALA A 237 7.36 4.25 -12.57
N LEU A 238 8.33 3.80 -11.75
CA LEU A 238 9.64 4.42 -11.67
C LEU A 238 10.39 4.39 -13.01
N LYS A 239 10.43 3.23 -13.67
CA LYS A 239 11.06 3.09 -15.00
C LYS A 239 10.41 3.99 -16.05
N HIS A 240 9.09 4.15 -16.02
CA HIS A 240 8.37 5.07 -16.89
C HIS A 240 8.86 6.52 -16.70
N LEU A 241 8.96 6.99 -15.47
CA LEU A 241 9.46 8.34 -15.16
C LEU A 241 10.91 8.53 -15.62
N LEU A 242 11.79 7.58 -15.30
CA LEU A 242 13.21 7.62 -15.67
C LEU A 242 13.44 7.55 -17.19
N ALA A 243 12.50 7.00 -17.95
CA ALA A 243 12.50 7.02 -19.40
C ALA A 243 11.95 8.33 -20.00
N GLY A 244 11.67 9.35 -19.19
CA GLY A 244 11.11 10.63 -19.61
C GLY A 244 9.58 10.63 -19.77
N GLY A 245 8.90 9.64 -19.20
CA GLY A 245 7.45 9.55 -19.21
C GLY A 245 6.77 10.70 -18.48
N ALA A 246 5.56 11.07 -18.92
CA ALA A 246 4.77 12.11 -18.29
C ALA A 246 4.18 11.64 -16.97
N SER A 247 3.85 12.60 -16.09
CA SER A 247 3.12 12.31 -14.84
C SER A 247 1.79 11.63 -15.10
N ARG A 248 1.46 10.66 -14.24
CA ARG A 248 0.29 9.79 -14.39
C ARG A 248 -0.32 9.41 -13.06
N VAL A 249 -1.58 9.02 -13.13
CA VAL A 249 -2.29 8.33 -12.06
C VAL A 249 -2.78 7.00 -12.61
N TYR A 250 -2.57 5.91 -11.86
CA TYR A 250 -3.03 4.57 -12.22
C TYR A 250 -3.73 3.90 -11.06
N ASN A 251 -4.78 3.15 -11.39
CA ASN A 251 -5.38 2.19 -10.48
C ASN A 251 -4.63 0.86 -10.55
N LEU A 252 -4.51 0.20 -9.40
CA LEU A 252 -4.01 -1.16 -9.30
C LEU A 252 -5.09 -2.03 -8.66
N GLY A 253 -5.59 -2.99 -9.39
CA GLY A 253 -6.59 -3.96 -8.97
C GLY A 253 -6.31 -5.33 -9.58
N SER A 254 -6.84 -6.36 -8.94
CA SER A 254 -6.86 -7.71 -9.49
C SER A 254 -7.98 -7.90 -10.54
N GLU A 255 -8.92 -6.95 -10.60
CA GLU A 255 -10.15 -6.95 -11.40
C GLU A 255 -11.15 -8.08 -11.04
N ASN A 256 -10.79 -8.99 -10.14
CA ASN A 256 -11.62 -10.14 -9.79
C ASN A 256 -12.46 -9.89 -8.53
N GLY A 257 -11.96 -9.16 -7.55
CA GLY A 257 -12.62 -8.97 -6.25
C GLY A 257 -12.92 -10.28 -5.52
N PHE A 258 -12.80 -10.28 -4.20
CA PHE A 258 -13.18 -11.42 -3.37
C PHE A 258 -14.10 -10.98 -2.25
N SER A 259 -15.10 -11.79 -1.96
CA SER A 259 -15.98 -11.55 -0.83
C SER A 259 -15.28 -11.85 0.50
N VAL A 260 -15.78 -11.29 1.60
CA VAL A 260 -15.26 -11.60 2.94
C VAL A 260 -15.38 -13.09 3.22
N ARG A 261 -16.48 -13.72 2.79
CA ARG A 261 -16.71 -15.17 2.99
C ARG A 261 -15.72 -16.00 2.19
N GLU A 262 -15.47 -15.65 0.93
CA GLU A 262 -14.47 -16.34 0.09
C GLU A 262 -13.06 -16.30 0.71
N ILE A 263 -12.65 -15.16 1.29
CA ILE A 263 -11.37 -15.03 2.01
C ILE A 263 -11.32 -15.99 3.22
N ILE A 264 -12.38 -16.04 4.03
CA ILE A 264 -12.47 -16.90 5.20
C ILE A 264 -12.44 -18.38 4.80
N ASP A 265 -13.21 -18.77 3.79
CA ASP A 265 -13.28 -20.16 3.31
C ASP A 265 -11.94 -20.61 2.72
N ALA A 266 -11.27 -19.74 1.93
CA ALA A 266 -9.93 -19.99 1.43
C ALA A 266 -8.91 -20.15 2.58
N ALA A 267 -8.99 -19.33 3.62
CA ALA A 267 -8.11 -19.44 4.77
C ALA A 267 -8.33 -20.76 5.52
N LYS A 268 -9.59 -21.17 5.79
CA LYS A 268 -9.89 -22.48 6.40
C LYS A 268 -9.31 -23.63 5.57
N LYS A 269 -9.50 -23.57 4.25
CA LYS A 269 -9.01 -24.60 3.33
C LYS A 269 -7.47 -24.70 3.31
N ILE A 270 -6.78 -23.56 3.25
CA ILE A 270 -5.31 -23.51 3.13
C ILE A 270 -4.63 -23.83 4.44
N THR A 271 -5.16 -23.31 5.57
CA THR A 271 -4.58 -23.59 6.88
C THR A 271 -4.91 -25.01 7.38
N GLY A 272 -6.02 -25.59 6.92
CA GLY A 272 -6.56 -26.85 7.44
C GLY A 272 -7.19 -26.69 8.83
N ILE A 273 -7.39 -25.45 9.28
CA ILE A 273 -7.89 -25.13 10.65
C ILE A 273 -9.29 -24.55 10.53
N ASP A 274 -10.23 -25.14 11.26
CA ASP A 274 -11.55 -24.53 11.46
C ASP A 274 -11.51 -23.58 12.66
N PHE A 275 -12.00 -22.38 12.49
CA PHE A 275 -12.01 -21.33 13.49
C PHE A 275 -13.38 -20.63 13.55
N THR A 276 -13.65 -19.99 14.67
CA THR A 276 -14.93 -19.33 14.92
C THR A 276 -15.11 -18.09 14.05
N VAL A 277 -16.23 -18.04 13.33
CA VAL A 277 -16.69 -16.89 12.54
C VAL A 277 -18.01 -16.41 13.15
N VAL A 278 -18.15 -15.11 13.37
CA VAL A 278 -19.37 -14.48 13.86
C VAL A 278 -19.90 -13.48 12.84
N GLU A 279 -21.21 -13.35 12.76
CA GLU A 279 -21.86 -12.37 11.90
C GLU A 279 -22.29 -11.17 12.73
N GLU A 280 -21.94 -9.97 12.25
CA GLU A 280 -22.20 -8.69 12.90
C GLU A 280 -22.99 -7.78 11.94
N SER A 281 -23.58 -6.72 12.47
CA SER A 281 -24.25 -5.70 11.67
C SER A 281 -23.27 -5.03 10.68
N ARG A 282 -23.78 -4.49 9.58
CA ARG A 282 -22.96 -3.70 8.63
C ARG A 282 -22.22 -2.57 9.33
N ARG A 283 -21.00 -2.31 8.91
CA ARG A 283 -20.31 -1.07 9.24
C ARG A 283 -20.95 0.09 8.48
N SER A 284 -21.13 1.22 9.12
CA SER A 284 -21.67 2.43 8.47
C SER A 284 -20.76 2.88 7.34
N GLY A 285 -21.32 3.14 6.16
CA GLY A 285 -20.57 3.64 5.00
C GLY A 285 -19.72 2.60 4.27
N ASP A 286 -19.90 1.30 4.53
CA ASP A 286 -19.16 0.24 3.85
C ASP A 286 -19.86 -0.13 2.53
N PRO A 287 -19.27 0.13 1.33
CA PRO A 287 -19.87 -0.20 0.04
C PRO A 287 -19.94 -1.72 -0.16
N ALA A 288 -20.95 -2.19 -0.90
CA ALA A 288 -21.10 -3.61 -1.22
C ALA A 288 -19.93 -4.14 -2.06
N VAL A 289 -19.45 -3.38 -3.06
CA VAL A 289 -18.41 -3.81 -4.00
C VAL A 289 -17.42 -2.68 -4.24
N LEU A 290 -16.13 -2.97 -4.09
CA LEU A 290 -15.04 -2.08 -4.45
C LEU A 290 -14.00 -2.86 -5.28
N ILE A 291 -13.98 -2.62 -6.60
CA ILE A 291 -13.06 -3.25 -7.56
C ILE A 291 -12.52 -2.16 -8.48
N ALA A 292 -11.21 -2.12 -8.70
CA ALA A 292 -10.56 -1.20 -9.59
C ALA A 292 -10.38 -1.79 -11.00
N SER A 293 -10.47 -0.93 -12.02
CA SER A 293 -9.96 -1.26 -13.36
C SER A 293 -8.47 -0.98 -13.43
N SER A 294 -7.70 -1.95 -13.88
CA SER A 294 -6.26 -1.83 -14.15
C SER A 294 -5.94 -1.72 -15.65
N GLU A 295 -6.96 -1.46 -16.48
CA GLU A 295 -6.83 -1.35 -17.93
C GLU A 295 -5.74 -0.34 -18.34
N LYS A 296 -5.78 0.86 -17.75
CA LYS A 296 -4.85 1.94 -18.10
C LYS A 296 -3.39 1.59 -17.82
N ILE A 297 -3.05 1.08 -16.64
CA ILE A 297 -1.66 0.71 -16.34
C ILE A 297 -1.19 -0.50 -17.15
N ARG A 298 -2.10 -1.41 -17.48
CA ARG A 298 -1.81 -2.55 -18.37
C ARG A 298 -1.44 -2.06 -19.76
N ASP A 299 -2.23 -1.15 -20.33
CA ASP A 299 -2.04 -0.65 -21.68
C ASP A 299 -0.81 0.26 -21.80
N GLU A 300 -0.59 1.14 -20.81
CA GLU A 300 0.51 2.12 -20.87
C GLU A 300 1.85 1.56 -20.36
N LEU A 301 1.87 0.71 -19.33
CA LEU A 301 3.09 0.21 -18.69
C LEU A 301 3.27 -1.32 -18.79
N GLY A 302 2.31 -2.05 -19.33
CA GLY A 302 2.36 -3.51 -19.45
C GLY A 302 2.26 -4.24 -18.11
N TRP A 303 1.73 -3.58 -17.06
CA TRP A 303 1.57 -4.22 -15.76
C TRP A 303 0.46 -5.27 -15.78
N VAL A 304 0.80 -6.48 -15.38
CA VAL A 304 -0.15 -7.60 -15.25
C VAL A 304 0.10 -8.26 -13.90
N PRO A 305 -0.89 -8.36 -13.01
CA PRO A 305 -0.75 -9.06 -11.74
C PRO A 305 -0.50 -10.56 -12.00
N LYS A 306 0.46 -11.15 -11.27
CA LYS A 306 0.87 -12.54 -11.40
C LYS A 306 0.26 -13.43 -10.33
N CYS A 307 -0.04 -12.86 -9.16
CA CYS A 307 -0.61 -13.54 -7.99
C CYS A 307 -2.05 -13.04 -7.79
N SER A 308 -2.98 -13.45 -8.68
CA SER A 308 -4.33 -12.88 -8.73
C SER A 308 -5.41 -13.79 -8.11
N THR A 309 -5.06 -14.97 -7.62
CA THR A 309 -6.00 -15.88 -6.97
C THR A 309 -6.01 -15.71 -5.46
N VAL A 310 -7.19 -15.88 -4.84
CA VAL A 310 -7.32 -15.87 -3.39
C VAL A 310 -6.41 -16.90 -2.72
N ASN A 311 -6.21 -18.05 -3.35
CA ASN A 311 -5.37 -19.11 -2.82
C ASN A 311 -3.88 -18.69 -2.77
N GLU A 312 -3.36 -18.00 -3.79
CA GLU A 312 -1.97 -17.50 -3.79
C GLU A 312 -1.77 -16.47 -2.69
N VAL A 313 -2.68 -15.50 -2.60
CA VAL A 313 -2.64 -14.44 -1.58
C VAL A 313 -2.64 -15.05 -0.17
N ILE A 314 -3.60 -15.94 0.12
CA ILE A 314 -3.70 -16.56 1.45
C ILE A 314 -2.53 -17.50 1.74
N SER A 315 -2.03 -18.26 0.75
CA SER A 315 -0.92 -19.19 0.96
C SER A 315 0.38 -18.48 1.32
N THR A 316 0.71 -17.38 0.64
CA THR A 316 1.91 -16.59 0.94
C THR A 316 1.78 -15.90 2.30
N ALA A 317 0.65 -15.27 2.59
CA ALA A 317 0.37 -14.66 3.88
C ALA A 317 0.44 -15.69 5.02
N TRP A 318 -0.18 -16.88 4.84
CA TRP A 318 -0.14 -17.94 5.84
C TRP A 318 1.27 -18.46 6.12
N LYS A 319 2.06 -18.66 5.06
CA LYS A 319 3.46 -19.09 5.20
C LYS A 319 4.23 -18.14 6.12
N TRP A 320 4.09 -16.83 5.90
CA TRP A 320 4.77 -15.81 6.70
C TRP A 320 4.22 -15.76 8.13
N HIS A 321 2.91 -15.62 8.33
CA HIS A 321 2.31 -15.56 9.66
C HIS A 321 2.58 -16.82 10.51
N LYS A 322 2.65 -18.01 9.85
CA LYS A 322 3.00 -19.25 10.55
C LYS A 322 4.44 -19.26 11.05
N GLY A 323 5.35 -18.65 10.31
CA GLY A 323 6.75 -18.46 10.71
C GLY A 323 6.93 -17.35 11.76
N HIS A 324 6.02 -16.36 11.78
CA HIS A 324 6.08 -15.17 12.61
C HIS A 324 4.78 -14.98 13.41
N PRO A 325 4.50 -15.82 14.39
CA PRO A 325 3.25 -15.74 15.17
C PRO A 325 3.16 -14.46 16.02
N GLN A 326 4.29 -13.82 16.28
CA GLN A 326 4.43 -12.56 17.03
C GLN A 326 4.88 -11.39 16.15
N GLY A 327 4.82 -11.52 14.82
CA GLY A 327 5.37 -10.54 13.89
C GLY A 327 6.90 -10.59 13.82
N TYR A 328 7.52 -9.45 13.49
CA TYR A 328 8.99 -9.31 13.37
C TYR A 328 9.73 -9.35 14.71
N GLU A 329 9.03 -9.15 15.82
CA GLU A 329 9.60 -9.08 17.17
C GLU A 329 9.56 -10.42 17.94
N GLY A 330 9.35 -11.52 17.24
CA GLY A 330 9.22 -12.85 17.78
C GLY A 330 10.55 -13.55 18.06
#